data_8ba987a7dec79619be959c8d983892e5
#
_entry.id   8ba987a7dec79619be959c8d983892e5
#
_cell.length_a   1.000
_cell.length_b   1.000
_cell.length_c   1.000
_cell.angle_alpha   90.00
_cell.angle_beta   90.00
_cell.angle_gamma   90.00
#
_symmetry.space_group_name_H-M   'P 1'
#
loop_
_entity.id
_entity.type
_entity.pdbx_description
1 polymer ?
#
loop_
_entity_poly.entity_id
_entity_poly.type
_entity_poly.pdbx_seq_one_letter_code
_entity_poly.pdbx_strand_id
1 'polypeptide(L)'
;MNDIKTTLTEQTISAITAKYPQTAEFLANYNLSHLAQDETIAVAMKAIPQEELEEFGLTADELIERLADFLTALYAKRKTDDIRTITIIGGQNKSGDAENVTLTVSAGEIISIVGPTGSGKSRLLADIECLAQGDTPTKRTVLVNDKPLTLTERFRMGTHLVAQLSQNMNFILDISVGEFLELHAKSRLIENSAPVIDACFTAANDLAGEPFTRETKVTQLSGGQARALMIADTAYISESPIVLIDEIENAGVDRERALAVLTKNDKIVLISTHDPLLALRADRRIVIKNGGIADIIETSDEEKASLAHIENLQRTLSAVQHDLRTGNRINNIDK
;
A
#
# COMPACT_ATOMS: atom_id res chain seq x y z
N MET A 1 12.83 -15.97 17.20
CA MET A 1 12.02 -16.18 18.43
C MET A 1 12.83 -16.18 19.73
N ASN A 2 14.05 -16.73 19.79
CA ASN A 2 14.84 -16.69 21.03
C ASN A 2 15.36 -15.31 21.45
N ASP A 3 15.58 -14.37 20.51
CA ASP A 3 16.24 -13.10 20.79
C ASP A 3 15.37 -12.12 21.62
N ILE A 4 14.08 -11.98 21.32
CA ILE A 4 13.21 -11.03 22.05
C ILE A 4 12.93 -11.54 23.47
N LYS A 5 12.60 -12.82 23.65
CA LYS A 5 12.38 -13.38 25.01
C LYS A 5 13.63 -13.22 25.89
N THR A 6 14.80 -13.48 25.34
CA THR A 6 16.08 -13.27 26.04
C THR A 6 16.30 -11.80 26.38
N THR A 7 16.03 -10.89 25.43
CA THR A 7 16.14 -9.44 25.66
C THR A 7 15.20 -8.99 26.81
N LEU A 8 13.97 -9.47 26.86
CA LEU A 8 12.99 -9.13 27.92
C LEU A 8 13.39 -9.61 29.31
N THR A 9 14.14 -10.69 29.40
CA THR A 9 14.59 -11.24 30.69
C THR A 9 15.89 -10.62 31.20
N GLU A 10 16.75 -10.14 30.30
CA GLU A 10 18.12 -9.70 30.63
C GLU A 10 18.29 -8.17 30.64
N GLN A 11 17.47 -7.42 29.93
CA GLN A 11 17.61 -5.97 29.82
C GLN A 11 16.61 -5.22 30.70
N THR A 12 16.98 -3.97 31.06
CA THR A 12 16.12 -3.06 31.82
C THR A 12 14.93 -2.56 30.98
N ILE A 13 13.85 -2.15 31.65
CA ILE A 13 12.67 -1.60 30.97
C ILE A 13 13.05 -0.41 30.09
N SER A 14 13.95 0.47 30.58
CA SER A 14 14.46 1.60 29.81
C SER A 14 15.19 1.16 28.54
N ALA A 15 16.08 0.14 28.62
CA ALA A 15 16.80 -0.38 27.45
C ALA A 15 15.86 -1.06 26.45
N ILE A 16 14.87 -1.82 26.94
CA ILE A 16 13.85 -2.47 26.11
C ILE A 16 12.98 -1.42 25.43
N THR A 17 12.53 -0.39 26.14
CA THR A 17 11.71 0.68 25.59
C THR A 17 12.49 1.54 24.56
N ALA A 18 13.77 1.74 24.77
CA ALA A 18 14.64 2.40 23.78
C ALA A 18 14.76 1.57 22.48
N LYS A 19 14.89 0.23 22.60
CA LYS A 19 14.98 -0.68 21.47
C LYS A 19 13.61 -0.98 20.83
N TYR A 20 12.57 -1.09 21.65
CA TYR A 20 11.20 -1.39 21.26
C TYR A 20 10.23 -0.36 21.87
N PRO A 21 10.06 0.83 21.27
CA PRO A 21 9.27 1.93 21.85
C PRO A 21 7.82 1.55 22.21
N GLN A 22 7.22 0.60 21.51
CA GLN A 22 5.87 0.12 21.76
C GLN A 22 5.72 -0.64 23.08
N THR A 23 6.83 -1.02 23.72
CA THR A 23 6.81 -1.56 25.08
C THR A 23 6.17 -0.59 26.07
N ALA A 24 6.45 0.72 25.95
CA ALA A 24 5.85 1.73 26.82
C ALA A 24 4.32 1.80 26.68
N GLU A 25 3.82 1.72 25.44
CA GLU A 25 2.39 1.71 25.16
C GLU A 25 1.73 0.41 25.66
N PHE A 26 2.38 -0.73 25.46
CA PHE A 26 1.92 -2.01 25.99
C PHE A 26 1.79 -1.95 27.52
N LEU A 27 2.81 -1.49 28.23
CA LEU A 27 2.77 -1.35 29.69
C LEU A 27 1.69 -0.38 30.15
N ALA A 28 1.49 0.72 29.43
CA ALA A 28 0.44 1.72 29.72
C ALA A 28 -0.97 1.10 29.62
N ASN A 29 -1.22 0.21 28.66
CA ASN A 29 -2.51 -0.47 28.47
C ASN A 29 -2.87 -1.40 29.64
N TYR A 30 -1.88 -1.82 30.42
CA TYR A 30 -2.06 -2.63 31.64
C TYR A 30 -1.87 -1.80 32.93
N ASN A 31 -1.92 -0.47 32.85
CA ASN A 31 -1.69 0.45 33.97
C ASN A 31 -0.28 0.35 34.62
N LEU A 32 0.70 -0.19 33.91
CA LEU A 32 2.04 -0.50 34.40
C LEU A 32 3.11 0.54 34.02
N SER A 33 2.71 1.77 33.68
CA SER A 33 3.65 2.86 33.36
C SER A 33 4.52 3.30 34.55
N HIS A 34 4.14 2.92 35.77
CA HIS A 34 4.82 3.25 37.02
C HIS A 34 6.02 2.34 37.35
N LEU A 35 6.26 1.28 36.56
CA LEU A 35 7.34 0.32 36.83
C LEU A 35 8.71 1.00 36.74
N ALA A 36 9.61 0.56 37.64
CA ALA A 36 10.98 1.09 37.71
C ALA A 36 11.74 0.82 36.39
N GLN A 37 12.20 1.91 35.75
CA GLN A 37 12.78 1.85 34.41
C GLN A 37 14.20 1.24 34.40
N ASP A 38 14.87 1.20 35.54
CA ASP A 38 16.21 0.65 35.76
C ASP A 38 16.21 -0.85 36.13
N GLU A 39 15.05 -1.44 36.35
CA GLU A 39 14.88 -2.87 36.60
C GLU A 39 14.61 -3.66 35.32
N THR A 40 14.87 -4.98 35.36
CA THR A 40 14.44 -5.89 34.30
C THR A 40 12.93 -6.11 34.37
N ILE A 41 12.30 -6.33 33.21
CA ILE A 41 10.86 -6.58 33.16
C ILE A 41 10.47 -7.77 34.06
N ALA A 42 11.28 -8.82 34.10
CA ALA A 42 11.01 -10.01 34.92
C ALA A 42 11.03 -9.69 36.44
N VAL A 43 11.87 -8.77 36.89
CA VAL A 43 11.92 -8.35 38.29
C VAL A 43 10.75 -7.39 38.60
N ALA A 44 10.57 -6.37 37.77
CA ALA A 44 9.52 -5.37 37.95
C ALA A 44 8.11 -6.01 37.93
N MET A 45 7.85 -6.95 37.03
CA MET A 45 6.56 -7.66 36.96
C MET A 45 6.27 -8.53 38.19
N LYS A 46 7.29 -9.14 38.80
CA LYS A 46 7.14 -9.91 40.04
C LYS A 46 6.89 -9.08 41.29
N ALA A 47 7.24 -7.78 41.21
CA ALA A 47 6.99 -6.82 42.31
C ALA A 47 5.57 -6.24 42.27
N ILE A 48 4.79 -6.51 41.20
CA ILE A 48 3.41 -6.00 41.07
C ILE A 48 2.51 -6.82 42.02
N PRO A 49 1.64 -6.15 42.81
CA PRO A 49 0.64 -6.82 43.58
C PRO A 49 -0.27 -7.69 42.70
N GLN A 50 -0.56 -8.91 43.14
CA GLN A 50 -1.36 -9.84 42.36
C GLN A 50 -2.77 -9.32 42.09
N GLU A 51 -3.31 -8.50 42.98
CA GLU A 51 -4.60 -7.79 42.83
C GLU A 51 -4.67 -6.90 41.61
N GLU A 52 -3.55 -6.22 41.22
CA GLU A 52 -3.49 -5.36 40.03
C GLU A 52 -3.52 -6.18 38.72
N LEU A 53 -2.93 -7.37 38.72
CA LEU A 53 -2.92 -8.28 37.56
C LEU A 53 -4.24 -9.07 37.43
N GLU A 54 -4.93 -9.31 38.57
CA GLU A 54 -6.24 -9.98 38.59
C GLU A 54 -7.34 -9.17 37.89
N GLU A 55 -7.25 -7.84 37.85
CA GLU A 55 -8.15 -7.02 37.04
C GLU A 55 -8.11 -7.39 35.55
N PHE A 56 -6.96 -7.85 35.07
CA PHE A 56 -6.76 -8.27 33.68
C PHE A 56 -6.86 -9.80 33.49
N GLY A 57 -7.07 -10.53 34.58
CA GLY A 57 -7.15 -12.01 34.57
C GLY A 57 -5.83 -12.67 34.17
N LEU A 58 -4.68 -12.06 34.50
CA LEU A 58 -3.35 -12.47 34.07
C LEU A 58 -2.41 -12.68 35.26
N THR A 59 -1.43 -13.54 35.05
CA THR A 59 -0.24 -13.66 35.91
C THR A 59 0.92 -12.82 35.33
N ALA A 60 1.93 -12.54 36.17
CA ALA A 60 3.14 -11.83 35.71
C ALA A 60 3.83 -12.56 34.54
N ASP A 61 3.91 -13.89 34.59
CA ASP A 61 4.54 -14.71 33.55
C ASP A 61 3.72 -14.65 32.23
N GLU A 62 2.40 -14.73 32.31
CA GLU A 62 1.51 -14.59 31.14
C GLU A 62 1.60 -13.21 30.51
N LEU A 63 1.78 -12.15 31.30
CA LEU A 63 1.94 -10.80 30.81
C LEU A 63 3.28 -10.63 30.08
N ILE A 64 4.37 -11.21 30.60
CA ILE A 64 5.68 -11.25 29.93
C ILE A 64 5.59 -12.03 28.63
N GLU A 65 4.88 -13.17 28.60
CA GLU A 65 4.67 -13.93 27.37
C GLU A 65 3.86 -13.12 26.32
N ARG A 66 2.79 -12.45 26.74
CA ARG A 66 2.02 -11.57 25.87
C ARG A 66 2.86 -10.42 25.31
N LEU A 67 3.71 -9.81 26.15
CA LEU A 67 4.63 -8.77 25.66
C LEU A 67 5.64 -9.34 24.66
N ALA A 68 6.20 -10.53 24.95
CA ALA A 68 7.12 -11.19 24.03
C ALA A 68 6.44 -11.54 22.70
N ASP A 69 5.22 -12.05 22.73
CA ASP A 69 4.44 -12.38 21.54
C ASP A 69 4.03 -11.11 20.77
N PHE A 70 3.65 -10.05 21.47
CA PHE A 70 3.34 -8.74 20.89
C PHE A 70 4.55 -8.14 20.16
N LEU A 71 5.70 -8.06 20.82
CA LEU A 71 6.93 -7.56 20.22
C LEU A 71 7.43 -8.48 19.10
N THR A 72 7.32 -9.80 19.26
CA THR A 72 7.66 -10.74 18.19
C THR A 72 6.77 -10.58 16.98
N ALA A 73 5.48 -10.36 17.17
CA ALA A 73 4.55 -10.10 16.07
C ALA A 73 4.84 -8.77 15.35
N LEU A 74 5.19 -7.74 16.14
CA LEU A 74 5.50 -6.39 15.64
C LEU A 74 6.84 -6.32 14.88
N TYR A 75 7.88 -6.94 15.48
CA TYR A 75 9.27 -6.85 15.02
C TYR A 75 9.77 -8.11 14.31
N ALA A 76 8.93 -9.15 14.19
CA ALA A 76 9.25 -10.24 13.29
C ALA A 76 9.53 -9.63 11.92
N LYS A 77 10.76 -9.85 11.39
CA LYS A 77 11.14 -9.42 10.05
C LYS A 77 9.99 -9.75 9.11
N ARG A 78 9.34 -8.73 8.59
CA ARG A 78 8.15 -8.89 7.76
C ARG A 78 8.55 -9.74 6.56
N LYS A 79 7.90 -10.87 6.34
CA LYS A 79 8.12 -11.73 5.17
C LYS A 79 7.74 -11.03 3.85
N THR A 80 7.42 -9.73 3.90
CA THR A 80 7.09 -8.91 2.74
C THR A 80 8.28 -8.70 1.81
N ASP A 81 9.52 -8.72 2.34
CA ASP A 81 10.75 -8.53 1.55
C ASP A 81 11.02 -9.67 0.56
N ASP A 82 10.35 -10.80 0.70
CA ASP A 82 10.57 -12.00 -0.13
C ASP A 82 9.45 -12.26 -1.14
N ILE A 83 8.50 -11.33 -1.34
CA ILE A 83 7.44 -11.54 -2.32
C ILE A 83 7.95 -11.25 -3.71
N ARG A 84 8.08 -12.32 -4.52
CA ARG A 84 8.57 -12.28 -5.88
C ARG A 84 7.47 -12.38 -6.91
N THR A 85 6.39 -13.08 -6.58
CA THR A 85 5.30 -13.34 -7.53
C THR A 85 3.95 -13.34 -6.87
N ILE A 86 2.93 -12.94 -7.62
CA ILE A 86 1.54 -13.28 -7.37
C ILE A 86 1.00 -14.08 -8.55
N THR A 87 0.22 -15.12 -8.28
CA THR A 87 -0.44 -15.91 -9.33
C THR A 87 -1.94 -15.82 -9.15
N ILE A 88 -2.63 -15.30 -10.16
CA ILE A 88 -4.08 -15.17 -10.21
C ILE A 88 -4.62 -16.37 -10.98
N ILE A 89 -5.33 -17.26 -10.32
CA ILE A 89 -6.04 -18.39 -10.92
C ILE A 89 -7.46 -17.95 -11.17
N GLY A 90 -7.93 -18.08 -12.40
CA GLY A 90 -9.28 -17.75 -12.82
C GLY A 90 -10.35 -18.52 -12.04
N GLY A 91 -11.50 -17.93 -11.91
CA GLY A 91 -12.66 -18.50 -11.24
C GLY A 91 -13.85 -18.55 -12.18
N GLN A 92 -14.82 -17.61 -12.02
CA GLN A 92 -15.99 -17.53 -12.87
C GLN A 92 -16.36 -16.07 -13.20
N ASN A 93 -16.94 -15.86 -14.38
CA ASN A 93 -17.49 -14.58 -14.80
C ASN A 93 -18.88 -14.32 -14.18
N LYS A 94 -19.53 -13.19 -14.55
CA LYS A 94 -20.88 -12.83 -14.05
C LYS A 94 -21.98 -13.82 -14.48
N SER A 95 -21.78 -14.54 -15.56
CA SER A 95 -22.72 -15.55 -16.05
C SER A 95 -22.49 -16.93 -15.43
N GLY A 96 -21.43 -17.11 -14.63
CA GLY A 96 -21.05 -18.39 -14.05
C GLY A 96 -20.13 -19.24 -14.94
N ASP A 97 -19.70 -18.72 -16.10
CA ASP A 97 -18.77 -19.44 -16.97
C ASP A 97 -17.37 -19.42 -16.38
N ALA A 98 -16.65 -20.53 -16.50
CA ALA A 98 -15.31 -20.66 -15.96
C ALA A 98 -14.29 -19.77 -16.69
N GLU A 99 -13.42 -19.11 -15.93
CA GLU A 99 -12.23 -18.42 -16.44
C GLU A 99 -11.07 -19.42 -16.54
N ASN A 100 -10.77 -19.88 -17.74
CA ASN A 100 -9.67 -20.83 -17.98
C ASN A 100 -8.34 -20.08 -18.13
N VAL A 101 -7.93 -19.34 -17.07
CA VAL A 101 -6.75 -18.49 -17.10
C VAL A 101 -5.94 -18.65 -15.82
N THR A 102 -4.62 -18.62 -15.96
CA THR A 102 -3.68 -18.49 -14.86
C THR A 102 -2.65 -17.43 -15.25
N LEU A 103 -2.52 -16.39 -14.45
CA LEU A 103 -1.60 -15.29 -14.67
C LEU A 103 -0.65 -15.16 -13.49
N THR A 104 0.64 -15.32 -13.73
CA THR A 104 1.70 -15.00 -12.78
C THR A 104 2.27 -13.64 -13.10
N VAL A 105 2.37 -12.77 -12.09
CA VAL A 105 2.96 -11.43 -12.16
C VAL A 105 4.17 -11.39 -11.24
N SER A 106 5.29 -10.91 -11.76
CA SER A 106 6.58 -10.87 -11.05
C SER A 106 6.86 -9.49 -10.47
N ALA A 107 7.73 -9.46 -9.47
CA ALA A 107 8.25 -8.22 -8.90
C ALA A 107 8.87 -7.34 -10.00
N GLY A 108 8.55 -6.03 -9.96
CA GLY A 108 8.96 -5.04 -10.97
C GLY A 108 8.06 -5.00 -12.22
N GLU A 109 7.10 -5.91 -12.37
CA GLU A 109 6.21 -5.95 -13.52
C GLU A 109 5.00 -5.02 -13.35
N ILE A 110 4.62 -4.35 -14.43
CA ILE A 110 3.43 -3.50 -14.50
C ILE A 110 2.37 -4.18 -15.35
N ILE A 111 1.19 -4.38 -14.79
CA ILE A 111 0.03 -4.94 -15.48
C ILE A 111 -1.07 -3.91 -15.59
N SER A 112 -1.55 -3.62 -16.77
CA SER A 112 -2.77 -2.83 -16.96
C SER A 112 -4.01 -3.73 -17.00
N ILE A 113 -5.11 -3.23 -16.44
CA ILE A 113 -6.42 -3.89 -16.46
C ILE A 113 -7.35 -3.00 -17.27
N VAL A 114 -7.78 -3.51 -18.43
CA VAL A 114 -8.59 -2.77 -19.39
C VAL A 114 -9.94 -3.44 -19.62
N GLY A 115 -10.90 -2.66 -20.06
CA GLY A 115 -12.25 -3.12 -20.38
C GLY A 115 -13.28 -2.00 -20.19
N PRO A 116 -14.49 -2.15 -20.74
CA PRO A 116 -15.55 -1.15 -20.61
C PRO A 116 -15.89 -0.83 -19.15
N THR A 117 -16.50 0.34 -18.93
CA THR A 117 -17.08 0.67 -17.61
C THR A 117 -18.09 -0.41 -17.19
N GLY A 118 -18.02 -0.84 -15.93
CA GLY A 118 -18.87 -1.93 -15.41
C GLY A 118 -18.47 -3.34 -15.86
N SER A 119 -17.35 -3.52 -16.60
CA SER A 119 -16.88 -4.85 -17.00
C SER A 119 -16.39 -5.72 -15.84
N GLY A 120 -16.03 -5.14 -14.70
CA GLY A 120 -15.55 -5.87 -13.52
C GLY A 120 -14.09 -5.63 -13.15
N LYS A 121 -13.42 -4.60 -13.70
CA LYS A 121 -12.01 -4.25 -13.38
C LYS A 121 -11.77 -4.10 -11.87
N SER A 122 -12.55 -3.23 -11.21
CA SER A 122 -12.43 -3.02 -9.76
C SER A 122 -12.74 -4.28 -8.94
N ARG A 123 -13.50 -5.24 -9.52
CA ARG A 123 -13.73 -6.54 -8.87
C ARG A 123 -12.49 -7.41 -8.87
N LEU A 124 -11.73 -7.42 -9.98
CA LEU A 124 -10.43 -8.10 -10.02
C LEU A 124 -9.45 -7.48 -9.02
N LEU A 125 -9.39 -6.14 -8.94
CA LEU A 125 -8.57 -5.47 -7.93
C LEU A 125 -8.96 -5.89 -6.51
N ALA A 126 -10.27 -5.93 -6.20
CA ALA A 126 -10.76 -6.35 -4.89
C ALA A 126 -10.43 -7.83 -4.56
N ASP A 127 -10.46 -8.73 -5.56
CA ASP A 127 -10.05 -10.12 -5.37
C ASP A 127 -8.55 -10.23 -5.04
N ILE A 128 -7.72 -9.38 -5.65
CA ILE A 128 -6.26 -9.34 -5.35
C ILE A 128 -6.04 -8.67 -3.99
N GLU A 129 -6.73 -7.57 -3.68
CA GLU A 129 -6.63 -6.86 -2.41
C GLU A 129 -6.90 -7.78 -1.21
N CYS A 130 -7.98 -8.58 -1.28
CA CYS A 130 -8.31 -9.51 -0.22
C CYS A 130 -7.55 -10.85 -0.31
N LEU A 131 -6.65 -11.02 -1.31
CA LEU A 131 -5.90 -12.25 -1.55
C LEU A 131 -6.84 -13.46 -1.63
N ALA A 132 -7.86 -13.36 -2.48
CA ALA A 132 -8.97 -14.30 -2.59
C ALA A 132 -8.52 -15.77 -2.68
N GLN A 133 -9.25 -16.68 -2.04
CA GLN A 133 -8.97 -18.13 -2.00
C GLN A 133 -10.21 -18.92 -2.46
N GLY A 134 -10.87 -18.48 -3.54
CA GLY A 134 -12.12 -19.07 -4.01
C GLY A 134 -13.36 -18.66 -3.20
N ASP A 135 -13.19 -17.82 -2.21
CA ASP A 135 -14.20 -17.37 -1.25
C ASP A 135 -14.90 -16.05 -1.63
N THR A 136 -14.59 -15.51 -2.81
CA THR A 136 -15.25 -14.34 -3.39
C THR A 136 -16.31 -14.76 -4.42
N PRO A 137 -17.24 -13.87 -4.82
CA PRO A 137 -18.24 -14.18 -5.85
C PRO A 137 -17.65 -14.63 -7.19
N THR A 138 -16.44 -14.20 -7.53
CA THR A 138 -15.72 -14.61 -8.74
C THR A 138 -15.05 -15.97 -8.61
N LYS A 139 -14.90 -16.50 -7.39
CA LYS A 139 -14.19 -17.75 -7.08
C LYS A 139 -12.74 -17.79 -7.55
N ARG A 140 -12.12 -16.64 -7.78
CA ARG A 140 -10.70 -16.54 -8.09
C ARG A 140 -9.84 -16.93 -6.89
N THR A 141 -8.63 -17.43 -7.17
CA THR A 141 -7.63 -17.71 -6.15
C THR A 141 -6.36 -16.92 -6.44
N VAL A 142 -5.83 -16.25 -5.43
CA VAL A 142 -4.58 -15.49 -5.50
C VAL A 142 -3.52 -16.19 -4.66
N LEU A 143 -2.46 -16.67 -5.32
CA LEU A 143 -1.31 -17.26 -4.65
C LEU A 143 -0.21 -16.20 -4.48
N VAL A 144 0.54 -16.30 -3.41
CA VAL A 144 1.73 -15.47 -3.14
C VAL A 144 2.95 -16.38 -3.14
N ASN A 145 3.93 -16.13 -4.01
CA ASN A 145 5.06 -17.04 -4.25
C ASN A 145 4.58 -18.49 -4.48
N ASP A 146 3.58 -18.67 -5.33
CA ASP A 146 2.94 -19.95 -5.70
C ASP A 146 2.31 -20.73 -4.53
N LYS A 147 2.05 -20.06 -3.40
CA LYS A 147 1.43 -20.66 -2.23
C LYS A 147 0.09 -20.00 -1.90
N PRO A 148 -0.95 -20.79 -1.59
CA PRO A 148 -2.18 -20.26 -1.05
C PRO A 148 -1.93 -19.74 0.37
N LEU A 149 -2.62 -18.65 0.74
CA LEU A 149 -2.58 -18.10 2.09
C LEU A 149 -3.74 -18.62 2.92
N THR A 150 -3.46 -19.04 4.14
CA THR A 150 -4.50 -19.37 5.11
C THR A 150 -5.26 -18.11 5.53
N LEU A 151 -6.47 -18.27 6.07
CA LEU A 151 -7.28 -17.16 6.55
C LEU A 151 -6.52 -16.29 7.57
N THR A 152 -5.79 -16.91 8.49
CA THR A 152 -4.98 -16.21 9.48
C THR A 152 -3.83 -15.43 8.87
N GLU A 153 -3.16 -15.97 7.85
CA GLU A 153 -2.10 -15.27 7.11
C GLU A 153 -2.68 -14.09 6.34
N ARG A 154 -3.83 -14.24 5.68
CA ARG A 154 -4.52 -13.16 4.97
C ARG A 154 -4.88 -11.99 5.89
N PHE A 155 -5.41 -12.26 7.09
CA PHE A 155 -5.70 -11.23 8.08
C PHE A 155 -4.45 -10.54 8.62
N ARG A 156 -3.37 -11.28 8.86
CA ARG A 156 -2.10 -10.71 9.37
C ARG A 156 -1.32 -9.95 8.31
N MET A 157 -1.33 -10.43 7.09
CA MET A 157 -0.46 -9.95 6.00
C MET A 157 -1.18 -9.01 5.02
N GLY A 158 -2.51 -9.13 4.86
CA GLY A 158 -3.26 -8.42 3.81
C GLY A 158 -3.05 -6.91 3.83
N THR A 159 -3.09 -6.28 5.01
CA THR A 159 -2.86 -4.84 5.18
C THR A 159 -1.42 -4.40 4.94
N HIS A 160 -0.48 -5.35 4.83
CA HIS A 160 0.94 -5.09 4.60
C HIS A 160 1.40 -5.54 3.21
N LEU A 161 0.72 -6.52 2.60
CA LEU A 161 1.09 -7.05 1.30
C LEU A 161 0.58 -6.20 0.14
N VAL A 162 -0.62 -5.65 0.29
CA VAL A 162 -1.32 -4.94 -0.78
C VAL A 162 -1.60 -3.51 -0.34
N ALA A 163 -1.12 -2.55 -1.11
CA ALA A 163 -1.52 -1.16 -1.02
C ALA A 163 -2.48 -0.86 -2.17
N GLN A 164 -3.62 -0.23 -1.86
CA GLN A 164 -4.59 0.17 -2.87
C GLN A 164 -4.71 1.69 -2.94
N LEU A 165 -4.53 2.21 -4.15
CA LEU A 165 -4.81 3.58 -4.51
C LEU A 165 -6.17 3.63 -5.22
N SER A 166 -7.23 3.96 -4.48
CA SER A 166 -8.60 4.00 -5.00
C SER A 166 -8.87 5.30 -5.76
N GLN A 167 -9.93 5.30 -6.58
CA GLN A 167 -10.35 6.47 -7.35
C GLN A 167 -10.67 7.69 -6.46
N ASN A 168 -11.32 7.47 -5.31
CA ASN A 168 -11.69 8.50 -4.35
C ASN A 168 -10.85 8.36 -3.09
N MET A 169 -9.82 9.20 -2.96
CA MET A 169 -8.99 9.27 -1.77
C MET A 169 -9.31 10.54 -1.00
N ASN A 170 -9.97 10.42 0.13
CA ASN A 170 -10.28 11.53 1.02
C ASN A 170 -9.66 11.28 2.39
N PHE A 171 -8.95 12.29 2.90
CA PHE A 171 -8.47 12.28 4.26
C PHE A 171 -9.61 12.64 5.23
N ILE A 172 -9.71 11.89 6.33
CA ILE A 172 -10.71 12.10 7.37
C ILE A 172 -10.09 12.80 8.58
N LEU A 173 -8.78 12.61 8.80
CA LEU A 173 -8.06 13.16 9.94
C LEU A 173 -7.75 14.64 9.71
N ASP A 174 -8.01 15.50 10.70
CA ASP A 174 -7.64 16.92 10.65
C ASP A 174 -6.24 17.15 11.24
N ILE A 175 -5.26 16.58 10.59
CA ILE A 175 -3.83 16.72 10.93
C ILE A 175 -3.08 17.36 9.77
N SER A 176 -1.88 17.88 10.01
CA SER A 176 -1.01 18.41 8.96
C SER A 176 -0.40 17.29 8.12
N VAL A 177 0.08 17.61 6.93
CA VAL A 177 0.83 16.68 6.06
C VAL A 177 2.05 16.12 6.79
N GLY A 178 2.79 16.96 7.53
CA GLY A 178 3.93 16.52 8.32
C GLY A 178 3.54 15.49 9.36
N GLU A 179 2.51 15.79 10.20
CA GLU A 179 1.98 14.88 11.21
C GLU A 179 1.47 13.56 10.59
N PHE A 180 0.82 13.62 9.43
CA PHE A 180 0.36 12.43 8.70
C PHE A 180 1.53 11.51 8.33
N LEU A 181 2.59 12.06 7.71
CA LEU A 181 3.76 11.29 7.28
C LEU A 181 4.51 10.70 8.48
N GLU A 182 4.68 11.48 9.56
CA GLU A 182 5.29 11.01 10.81
C GLU A 182 4.49 9.87 11.45
N LEU A 183 3.17 10.02 11.54
CA LEU A 183 2.28 9.00 12.08
C LEU A 183 2.35 7.71 11.27
N HIS A 184 2.36 7.84 9.93
CA HIS A 184 2.44 6.67 9.05
C HIS A 184 3.81 5.99 9.14
N ALA A 185 4.91 6.74 9.09
CA ALA A 185 6.25 6.19 9.26
C ALA A 185 6.43 5.49 10.62
N LYS A 186 5.87 6.07 11.70
CA LYS A 186 5.85 5.45 13.03
C LYS A 186 5.03 4.16 13.05
N SER A 187 3.87 4.13 12.40
CA SER A 187 3.03 2.93 12.31
C SER A 187 3.71 1.80 11.53
N ARG A 188 4.63 2.15 10.63
CA ARG A 188 5.45 1.21 9.86
C ARG A 188 6.77 0.84 10.55
N LEU A 189 7.02 1.37 11.75
CA LEU A 189 8.22 1.10 12.54
C LEU A 189 9.52 1.45 11.78
N ILE A 190 9.49 2.51 10.96
CA ILE A 190 10.65 2.94 10.20
C ILE A 190 11.65 3.58 11.17
N GLU A 191 12.79 2.92 11.35
CA GLU A 191 13.92 3.48 12.09
C GLU A 191 14.51 4.67 11.30
N ASN A 192 14.83 5.78 11.97
CA ASN A 192 15.31 7.00 11.33
C ASN A 192 14.39 7.49 10.18
N SER A 193 13.14 7.73 10.49
CA SER A 193 12.09 8.06 9.52
C SER A 193 12.28 9.42 8.80
N ALA A 194 13.05 10.36 9.37
CA ALA A 194 13.17 11.71 8.84
C ALA A 194 13.61 11.77 7.34
N PRO A 195 14.66 11.07 6.89
CA PRO A 195 15.04 11.09 5.48
C PRO A 195 13.96 10.49 4.55
N VAL A 196 13.24 9.47 5.01
CA VAL A 196 12.16 8.84 4.24
C VAL A 196 10.96 9.78 4.12
N ILE A 197 10.61 10.47 5.21
CA ILE A 197 9.55 11.49 5.24
C ILE A 197 9.91 12.64 4.31
N ASP A 198 11.16 13.13 4.33
CA ASP A 198 11.64 14.20 3.45
C ASP A 198 11.56 13.80 1.98
N ALA A 199 11.98 12.61 1.64
CA ALA A 199 11.91 12.06 0.28
C ALA A 199 10.45 11.90 -0.17
N CYS A 200 9.58 11.39 0.70
CA CYS A 200 8.15 11.24 0.43
C CYS A 200 7.48 12.60 0.18
N PHE A 201 7.72 13.58 1.05
CA PHE A 201 7.18 14.93 0.92
C PHE A 201 7.64 15.63 -0.37
N THR A 202 8.94 15.50 -0.71
CA THR A 202 9.49 16.05 -1.95
C THR A 202 8.83 15.40 -3.16
N ALA A 203 8.74 14.07 -3.21
CA ALA A 203 8.10 13.34 -4.29
C ALA A 203 6.61 13.70 -4.42
N ALA A 204 5.90 13.90 -3.32
CA ALA A 204 4.51 14.31 -3.33
C ALA A 204 4.33 15.70 -3.98
N ASN A 205 5.20 16.65 -3.66
CA ASN A 205 5.18 17.97 -4.28
C ASN A 205 5.58 17.93 -5.77
N ASP A 206 6.54 17.09 -6.15
CA ASP A 206 6.94 16.91 -7.55
C ASP A 206 5.83 16.28 -8.42
N LEU A 207 4.96 15.49 -7.81
CA LEU A 207 3.80 14.89 -8.47
C LEU A 207 2.59 15.81 -8.51
N ALA A 208 2.46 16.72 -7.56
CA ALA A 208 1.34 17.65 -7.47
C ALA A 208 1.47 18.76 -8.51
N GLY A 209 0.35 19.15 -9.13
CA GLY A 209 0.31 20.29 -10.04
C GLY A 209 0.55 21.64 -9.36
N GLU A 210 0.20 21.73 -8.07
CA GLU A 210 0.42 22.88 -7.19
C GLU A 210 1.09 22.44 -5.91
N PRO A 211 2.16 23.13 -5.45
CA PRO A 211 2.87 22.75 -4.23
C PRO A 211 2.02 22.99 -2.98
N PHE A 212 2.31 22.21 -1.93
CA PHE A 212 1.73 22.38 -0.60
C PHE A 212 2.84 22.27 0.46
N THR A 213 2.56 22.70 1.70
CA THR A 213 3.54 22.72 2.78
C THR A 213 3.27 21.59 3.78
N ARG A 214 4.22 21.34 4.69
CA ARG A 214 4.05 20.34 5.76
C ARG A 214 2.97 20.74 6.78
N GLU A 215 2.73 22.02 6.94
CA GLU A 215 1.73 22.60 7.83
C GLU A 215 0.31 22.54 7.23
N THR A 216 0.20 22.33 5.91
CA THR A 216 -1.10 22.22 5.24
C THR A 216 -1.87 21.04 5.83
N LYS A 217 -3.14 21.26 6.21
CA LYS A 217 -4.01 20.18 6.70
C LYS A 217 -4.33 19.21 5.56
N VAL A 218 -4.25 17.90 5.82
CA VAL A 218 -4.55 16.90 4.78
C VAL A 218 -5.98 17.00 4.24
N THR A 219 -6.91 17.48 5.05
CA THR A 219 -8.31 17.75 4.65
C THR A 219 -8.47 18.96 3.73
N GLN A 220 -7.47 19.85 3.65
CA GLN A 220 -7.45 21.05 2.80
C GLN A 220 -6.77 20.83 1.46
N LEU A 221 -6.13 19.66 1.27
CA LEU A 221 -5.49 19.32 0.01
C LEU A 221 -6.53 19.21 -1.12
N SER A 222 -6.20 19.76 -2.27
CA SER A 222 -6.97 19.49 -3.50
C SER A 222 -6.93 18.00 -3.84
N GLY A 223 -7.88 17.51 -4.65
CA GLY A 223 -7.90 16.10 -5.06
C GLY A 223 -6.59 15.64 -5.71
N GLY A 224 -5.93 16.52 -6.49
CA GLY A 224 -4.60 16.24 -7.09
C GLY A 224 -3.48 16.16 -6.05
N GLN A 225 -3.44 17.11 -5.11
CA GLN A 225 -2.46 17.11 -4.02
C GLN A 225 -2.64 15.90 -3.08
N ALA A 226 -3.87 15.58 -2.69
CA ALA A 226 -4.19 14.42 -1.86
C ALA A 226 -3.71 13.12 -2.52
N ARG A 227 -3.95 12.97 -3.82
CA ARG A 227 -3.51 11.80 -4.58
C ARG A 227 -1.99 11.75 -4.75
N ALA A 228 -1.34 12.87 -5.02
CA ALA A 228 0.12 12.97 -5.09
C ALA A 228 0.76 12.53 -3.76
N LEU A 229 0.21 12.98 -2.63
CA LEU A 229 0.66 12.58 -1.30
C LEU A 229 0.49 11.08 -1.08
N MET A 230 -0.66 10.49 -1.41
CA MET A 230 -0.91 9.05 -1.24
C MET A 230 -0.03 8.18 -2.14
N ILE A 231 0.25 8.61 -3.37
CA ILE A 231 1.18 7.93 -4.28
C ILE A 231 2.59 7.91 -3.70
N ALA A 232 3.07 9.07 -3.25
CA ALA A 232 4.39 9.19 -2.65
C ALA A 232 4.50 8.38 -1.35
N ASP A 233 3.49 8.43 -0.49
CA ASP A 233 3.39 7.64 0.72
C ASP A 233 3.44 6.13 0.43
N THR A 234 2.68 5.67 -0.57
CA THR A 234 2.70 4.27 -1.03
C THR A 234 4.07 3.85 -1.58
N ALA A 235 4.80 4.76 -2.21
CA ALA A 235 6.10 4.47 -2.79
C ALA A 235 7.25 4.46 -1.77
N TYR A 236 7.22 5.38 -0.79
CA TYR A 236 8.34 5.63 0.12
C TYR A 236 8.14 5.09 1.53
N ILE A 237 6.92 5.15 2.08
CA ILE A 237 6.62 4.75 3.46
C ILE A 237 5.96 3.37 3.51
N SER A 238 5.08 3.06 2.54
CA SER A 238 4.47 1.75 2.47
C SER A 238 5.44 0.70 1.95
N GLU A 239 5.69 -0.34 2.74
CA GLU A 239 6.51 -1.50 2.35
C GLU A 239 5.74 -2.53 1.53
N SER A 240 4.49 -2.24 1.15
CA SER A 240 3.63 -3.18 0.41
C SER A 240 4.25 -3.54 -0.94
N PRO A 241 4.53 -4.83 -1.20
CA PRO A 241 5.13 -5.27 -2.46
C PRO A 241 4.16 -5.26 -3.63
N ILE A 242 2.85 -5.23 -3.36
CA ILE A 242 1.79 -5.22 -4.37
C ILE A 242 1.07 -3.88 -4.29
N VAL A 243 0.97 -3.18 -5.41
CA VAL A 243 0.27 -1.90 -5.51
C VAL A 243 -0.86 -2.02 -6.52
N LEU A 244 -2.07 -1.77 -6.06
CA LEU A 244 -3.28 -1.73 -6.89
C LEU A 244 -3.68 -0.28 -7.11
N ILE A 245 -3.93 0.09 -8.36
CA ILE A 245 -4.29 1.46 -8.73
C ILE A 245 -5.60 1.43 -9.51
N ASP A 246 -6.61 2.16 -9.05
CA ASP A 246 -7.88 2.29 -9.75
C ASP A 246 -8.03 3.71 -10.31
N GLU A 247 -7.99 3.82 -11.65
CA GLU A 247 -8.22 5.04 -12.44
C GLU A 247 -7.38 6.26 -12.01
N ILE A 248 -6.04 6.14 -12.11
CA ILE A 248 -5.10 7.22 -11.77
C ILE A 248 -5.26 8.46 -12.69
N GLU A 249 -5.78 8.29 -13.89
CA GLU A 249 -5.92 9.33 -14.92
C GLU A 249 -6.82 10.51 -14.52
N ASN A 250 -7.71 10.31 -13.56
CA ASN A 250 -8.70 11.31 -13.16
C ASN A 250 -8.17 12.38 -12.19
N ALA A 251 -6.86 12.43 -11.92
CA ALA A 251 -6.36 13.01 -10.69
C ALA A 251 -5.58 14.32 -10.79
N GLY A 252 -5.31 14.84 -11.95
CA GLY A 252 -4.46 16.05 -12.05
C GLY A 252 -3.00 15.84 -11.59
N VAL A 253 -2.54 14.58 -11.53
CA VAL A 253 -1.18 14.18 -11.21
C VAL A 253 -0.45 13.78 -12.49
N ASP A 254 0.86 14.01 -12.56
CA ASP A 254 1.69 13.50 -13.64
C ASP A 254 1.76 11.97 -13.58
N ARG A 255 1.07 11.31 -14.51
CA ARG A 255 0.88 9.85 -14.56
C ARG A 255 2.18 9.09 -14.75
N GLU A 256 3.09 9.63 -15.56
CA GLU A 256 4.37 9.01 -15.87
C GLU A 256 5.29 9.02 -14.66
N ARG A 257 5.37 10.19 -14.01
CA ARG A 257 6.13 10.31 -12.76
C ARG A 257 5.54 9.46 -11.65
N ALA A 258 4.21 9.39 -11.55
CA ALA A 258 3.54 8.56 -10.57
C ALA A 258 3.91 7.08 -10.72
N LEU A 259 3.87 6.55 -11.96
CA LEU A 259 4.32 5.18 -12.24
C LEU A 259 5.80 4.99 -11.93
N ALA A 260 6.66 5.90 -12.40
CA ALA A 260 8.09 5.82 -12.15
C ALA A 260 8.45 5.82 -10.65
N VAL A 261 7.68 6.54 -9.84
CA VAL A 261 7.85 6.56 -8.38
C VAL A 261 7.39 5.23 -7.75
N LEU A 262 6.25 4.68 -8.18
CA LEU A 262 5.69 3.44 -7.63
C LEU A 262 6.49 2.19 -8.01
N THR A 263 7.18 2.20 -9.16
CA THR A 263 7.96 1.05 -9.64
C THR A 263 9.42 1.02 -9.14
N LYS A 264 9.86 2.05 -8.42
CA LYS A 264 11.25 2.19 -7.96
C LYS A 264 11.78 1.03 -7.12
N ASN A 265 10.95 0.24 -6.45
CA ASN A 265 11.37 -0.76 -5.46
C ASN A 265 10.90 -2.17 -5.84
N ASP A 266 10.97 -2.53 -7.12
CA ASP A 266 10.55 -3.85 -7.63
C ASP A 266 9.13 -4.27 -7.18
N LYS A 267 8.22 -3.30 -7.04
CA LYS A 267 6.83 -3.59 -6.66
C LYS A 267 6.08 -4.22 -7.83
N ILE A 268 5.14 -5.10 -7.52
CA ILE A 268 4.14 -5.59 -8.47
C ILE A 268 3.05 -4.54 -8.59
N VAL A 269 2.85 -3.96 -9.77
CA VAL A 269 1.90 -2.88 -9.98
C VAL A 269 0.78 -3.30 -10.92
N LEU A 270 -0.48 -3.27 -10.45
CA LEU A 270 -1.65 -3.52 -11.28
C LEU A 270 -2.51 -2.25 -11.37
N ILE A 271 -2.80 -1.81 -12.60
CA ILE A 271 -3.47 -0.53 -12.86
C ILE A 271 -4.74 -0.76 -13.65
N SER A 272 -5.88 -0.45 -13.06
CA SER A 272 -7.14 -0.31 -13.79
C SER A 272 -7.15 1.05 -14.47
N THR A 273 -7.28 1.07 -15.79
CA THR A 273 -7.18 2.33 -16.55
C THR A 273 -8.03 2.34 -17.82
N HIS A 274 -8.44 3.53 -18.21
CA HIS A 274 -9.02 3.85 -19.51
C HIS A 274 -8.04 4.63 -20.40
N ASP A 275 -6.87 5.01 -19.86
CA ASP A 275 -5.86 5.77 -20.57
C ASP A 275 -5.02 4.85 -21.47
N PRO A 276 -5.00 5.09 -22.79
CA PRO A 276 -4.22 4.27 -23.71
C PRO A 276 -2.70 4.33 -23.44
N LEU A 277 -2.16 5.44 -22.92
CA LEU A 277 -0.75 5.56 -22.60
C LEU A 277 -0.38 4.65 -21.44
N LEU A 278 -1.19 4.66 -20.37
CA LEU A 278 -0.96 3.78 -19.23
C LEU A 278 -1.14 2.31 -19.61
N ALA A 279 -2.14 2.00 -20.45
CA ALA A 279 -2.39 0.65 -20.92
C ALA A 279 -1.22 0.09 -21.75
N LEU A 280 -0.59 0.90 -22.60
CA LEU A 280 0.51 0.49 -23.48
C LEU A 280 1.90 0.57 -22.83
N ARG A 281 2.04 1.28 -21.71
CA ARG A 281 3.28 1.29 -20.91
C ARG A 281 3.45 0.07 -20.04
N ALA A 282 2.34 -0.63 -19.75
CA ALA A 282 2.37 -1.88 -19.02
C ALA A 282 3.03 -2.99 -19.85
N ASP A 283 3.69 -3.93 -19.18
CA ASP A 283 4.31 -5.10 -19.83
C ASP A 283 3.26 -6.01 -20.45
N ARG A 284 2.14 -6.19 -19.75
CA ARG A 284 0.98 -6.95 -20.19
C ARG A 284 -0.32 -6.23 -19.80
N ARG A 285 -1.38 -6.53 -20.50
CA ARG A 285 -2.72 -6.05 -20.16
C ARG A 285 -3.73 -7.19 -20.03
N ILE A 286 -4.52 -7.11 -18.97
CA ILE A 286 -5.64 -8.00 -18.69
C ILE A 286 -6.89 -7.38 -19.29
N VAL A 287 -7.58 -8.09 -20.16
CA VAL A 287 -8.85 -7.65 -20.76
C VAL A 287 -10.01 -8.23 -19.97
N ILE A 288 -10.83 -7.37 -19.37
CA ILE A 288 -12.01 -7.78 -18.60
C ILE A 288 -13.29 -7.63 -19.44
N LYS A 289 -14.04 -8.73 -19.55
CA LYS A 289 -15.38 -8.76 -20.16
C LYS A 289 -16.34 -9.55 -19.26
N ASN A 290 -17.55 -9.05 -19.09
CA ASN A 290 -18.60 -9.73 -18.31
C ASN A 290 -18.14 -10.21 -16.92
N GLY A 291 -17.30 -9.43 -16.24
CA GLY A 291 -16.76 -9.77 -14.91
C GLY A 291 -15.62 -10.75 -14.91
N GLY A 292 -15.26 -11.33 -16.05
CA GLY A 292 -14.22 -12.32 -16.23
C GLY A 292 -12.99 -11.80 -16.97
N ILE A 293 -11.85 -12.46 -16.76
CA ILE A 293 -10.63 -12.28 -17.56
C ILE A 293 -10.86 -12.96 -18.90
N ALA A 294 -11.01 -12.15 -19.95
CA ALA A 294 -11.27 -12.63 -21.30
C ALA A 294 -9.99 -12.90 -22.07
N ASP A 295 -8.93 -12.14 -21.81
CA ASP A 295 -7.65 -12.28 -22.51
C ASP A 295 -6.52 -11.65 -21.69
N ILE A 296 -5.28 -12.06 -21.98
CA ILE A 296 -4.04 -11.48 -21.46
C ILE A 296 -3.13 -11.21 -22.65
N ILE A 297 -2.82 -9.95 -22.89
CA ILE A 297 -2.09 -9.49 -24.07
C ILE A 297 -0.75 -8.91 -23.63
N GLU A 298 0.34 -9.41 -24.18
CA GLU A 298 1.67 -8.81 -24.04
C GLU A 298 1.76 -7.56 -24.93
N THR A 299 2.36 -6.49 -24.40
CA THR A 299 2.55 -5.26 -25.17
C THR A 299 3.65 -5.46 -26.19
N SER A 300 3.29 -5.45 -27.48
CA SER A 300 4.24 -5.67 -28.58
C SER A 300 5.17 -4.46 -28.79
N ASP A 301 6.31 -4.71 -29.49
CA ASP A 301 7.23 -3.64 -29.84
C ASP A 301 6.60 -2.60 -30.80
N GLU A 302 5.66 -3.04 -31.65
CA GLU A 302 4.89 -2.15 -32.52
C GLU A 302 3.96 -1.22 -31.71
N GLU A 303 3.32 -1.75 -30.67
CA GLU A 303 2.50 -0.97 -29.76
C GLU A 303 3.35 0.03 -28.95
N LYS A 304 4.52 -0.40 -28.48
CA LYS A 304 5.49 0.48 -27.81
C LYS A 304 6.00 1.59 -28.73
N ALA A 305 6.25 1.28 -29.99
CA ALA A 305 6.64 2.28 -30.99
C ALA A 305 5.54 3.33 -31.24
N SER A 306 4.28 2.94 -31.08
CA SER A 306 3.13 3.84 -31.23
C SER A 306 2.96 4.82 -30.05
N LEU A 307 3.58 4.56 -28.90
CA LEU A 307 3.48 5.42 -27.71
C LEU A 307 3.85 6.86 -27.98
N ALA A 308 4.98 7.12 -28.66
CA ALA A 308 5.43 8.48 -28.95
C ALA A 308 4.42 9.28 -29.79
N HIS A 309 3.71 8.61 -30.71
CA HIS A 309 2.65 9.24 -31.49
C HIS A 309 1.42 9.58 -30.62
N ILE A 310 0.99 8.63 -29.77
CA ILE A 310 -0.14 8.81 -28.86
C ILE A 310 0.18 9.92 -27.84
N GLU A 311 1.41 9.99 -27.33
CA GLU A 311 1.88 11.04 -26.42
C GLU A 311 1.79 12.42 -27.08
N ASN A 312 2.17 12.56 -28.36
CA ASN A 312 2.04 13.82 -29.08
C ASN A 312 0.56 14.24 -29.23
N LEU A 313 -0.31 13.31 -29.56
CA LEU A 313 -1.75 13.58 -29.64
C LEU A 313 -2.30 14.05 -28.28
N GLN A 314 -1.88 13.38 -27.21
CA GLN A 314 -2.30 13.72 -25.83
C GLN A 314 -1.78 15.10 -25.40
N ARG A 315 -0.52 15.46 -25.76
CA ARG A 315 0.02 16.82 -25.50
C ARG A 315 -0.76 17.88 -26.23
N THR A 316 -1.08 17.64 -27.50
CA THR A 316 -1.92 18.56 -28.29
C THR A 316 -3.28 18.78 -27.66
N LEU A 317 -3.94 17.68 -27.27
CA LEU A 317 -5.23 17.72 -26.59
C LEU A 317 -5.15 18.47 -25.25
N SER A 318 -4.10 18.20 -24.46
CA SER A 318 -3.88 18.86 -23.17
C SER A 318 -3.61 20.36 -23.31
N ALA A 319 -2.89 20.78 -24.35
CA ALA A 319 -2.67 22.20 -24.67
C ALA A 319 -3.99 22.90 -25.01
N VAL A 320 -4.82 22.26 -25.83
CA VAL A 320 -6.16 22.78 -26.17
C VAL A 320 -7.05 22.87 -24.91
N GLN A 321 -7.03 21.87 -24.06
CA GLN A 321 -7.77 21.89 -22.79
C GLN A 321 -7.28 23.01 -21.85
N HIS A 322 -5.98 23.26 -21.81
CA HIS A 322 -5.38 24.33 -21.01
C HIS A 322 -5.83 25.70 -21.54
N ASP A 323 -5.77 25.93 -22.83
CA ASP A 323 -6.21 27.18 -23.44
C ASP A 323 -7.68 27.46 -23.17
N LEU A 324 -8.55 26.44 -23.30
CA LEU A 324 -9.97 26.58 -22.98
C LEU A 324 -10.21 26.92 -21.50
N ARG A 325 -9.47 26.29 -20.57
CA ARG A 325 -9.60 26.55 -19.11
C ARG A 325 -9.10 27.94 -18.72
N THR A 326 -8.11 28.48 -19.45
CA THR A 326 -7.56 29.81 -19.21
C THR A 326 -8.30 30.92 -19.98
N GLY A 327 -9.36 30.55 -20.74
CA GLY A 327 -10.16 31.52 -21.51
C GLY A 327 -9.54 31.96 -22.82
N ASN A 328 -8.49 31.28 -23.27
CA ASN A 328 -7.86 31.56 -24.55
C ASN A 328 -8.72 31.05 -25.73
N ARG A 329 -8.64 31.73 -26.87
CA ARG A 329 -9.28 31.27 -28.12
C ARG A 329 -8.36 30.29 -28.85
N ILE A 330 -8.92 29.16 -29.26
CA ILE A 330 -8.19 28.21 -30.10
C ILE A 330 -8.24 28.69 -31.54
N ASN A 331 -7.10 29.13 -32.11
CA ASN A 331 -7.03 29.67 -33.45
C ASN A 331 -6.53 28.66 -34.49
N ASN A 332 -5.79 27.62 -34.09
CA ASN A 332 -5.35 26.52 -34.97
C ASN A 332 -4.86 25.32 -34.14
N ILE A 333 -5.30 24.13 -34.50
CA ILE A 333 -4.92 22.88 -33.79
C ILE A 333 -3.78 22.16 -34.56
N ASP A 334 -3.51 22.57 -35.81
CA ASP A 334 -2.57 21.93 -36.73
C ASP A 334 -1.14 22.54 -36.66
N LYS A 335 -0.58 22.69 -35.46
CA LYS A 335 0.84 23.03 -35.33
C LYS A 335 1.56 22.19 -34.33
#